data_2874a259acc8f3d92f4a82c77900b1cc
#
_entry.id   2874a259acc8f3d92f4a82c77900b1cc
#
_cell.length_a   1.000
_cell.length_b   1.000
_cell.length_c   1.000
_cell.angle_alpha   90.00
_cell.angle_beta   90.00
_cell.angle_gamma   90.00
#
_symmetry.space_group_name_H-M   'P 1'
#
loop_
_entity.id
_entity.type
_entity.pdbx_description
1 polymer ?
#
loop_
_entity_poly.entity_id
_entity_poly.type
_entity_poly.pdbx_seq_one_letter_code
_entity_poly.pdbx_strand_id
1 'polypeptide(L)'
;VPGGPLQSVKGYGAIISAVPVALFFHEDEAKLRQNLQQVADVWQDDSVLKDGTLAIGYAIASALKEKLNRDTLIPQTISYLDAETPLVTQLRQVQTLLEQGAPKEMALNKLIPRQTAPPPNFPVALAFYCFLSTIEDLRLSVLRAARCPQAQVTCAIAGAISGAYNSVAGIPPAWRLALEQQKGDTSPLATLWGINSEAELLRLAARLLATWSGVYDAEKFLIDPSQVFAVGAPQTIKPR
;
A
#
# COMPACT_ATOMS: atom_id res chain seq x y z
N VAL A 1 -25.08 -5.14 -6.50
CA VAL A 1 -24.35 -4.04 -5.85
C VAL A 1 -24.54 -2.80 -6.69
N PRO A 2 -25.16 -1.71 -6.21
CA PRO A 2 -25.30 -0.50 -7.01
C PRO A 2 -23.93 0.19 -7.10
N GLY A 3 -23.42 0.32 -8.31
CA GLY A 3 -22.24 1.10 -8.61
C GLY A 3 -22.50 2.58 -8.35
N GLY A 4 -22.00 3.09 -7.24
CA GLY A 4 -21.89 4.52 -7.01
C GLY A 4 -20.83 5.10 -7.95
N PRO A 5 -21.00 6.35 -8.39
CA PRO A 5 -20.16 6.94 -9.41
C PRO A 5 -18.70 7.07 -8.95
N LEU A 6 -17.77 6.88 -9.89
CA LEU A 6 -16.31 7.04 -9.78
C LEU A 6 -15.83 8.40 -9.18
N GLN A 7 -16.75 9.29 -8.85
CA GLN A 7 -16.45 10.61 -8.27
C GLN A 7 -15.86 10.56 -6.84
N SER A 8 -16.02 9.46 -6.11
CA SER A 8 -15.48 9.33 -4.74
C SER A 8 -13.99 9.01 -4.66
N VAL A 9 -13.34 8.68 -5.78
CA VAL A 9 -11.91 8.28 -5.82
C VAL A 9 -10.98 9.44 -6.13
N LYS A 10 -11.51 10.59 -6.57
CA LYS A 10 -10.71 11.72 -7.06
C LYS A 10 -9.68 12.28 -6.08
N GLY A 11 -9.87 12.16 -4.78
CA GLY A 11 -8.94 12.69 -3.78
C GLY A 11 -7.85 11.71 -3.30
N TYR A 12 -7.89 10.43 -3.68
CA TYR A 12 -6.97 9.42 -3.13
C TYR A 12 -5.87 8.98 -4.10
N GLY A 13 -5.75 9.63 -5.26
CA GLY A 13 -4.71 9.33 -6.25
C GLY A 13 -3.30 9.43 -5.69
N ALA A 14 -3.00 10.50 -4.95
CA ALA A 14 -1.72 10.71 -4.28
C ALA A 14 -1.37 9.55 -3.34
N ILE A 15 -2.33 9.14 -2.53
CA ILE A 15 -2.17 8.07 -1.55
C ILE A 15 -1.80 6.74 -2.22
N ILE A 16 -2.49 6.38 -3.30
CA ILE A 16 -2.20 5.14 -4.03
C ILE A 16 -0.86 5.22 -4.78
N SER A 17 -0.49 6.41 -5.27
CA SER A 17 0.79 6.65 -5.93
C SER A 17 2.00 6.51 -4.99
N ALA A 18 1.79 6.47 -3.67
CA ALA A 18 2.84 6.15 -2.70
C ALA A 18 3.42 4.75 -2.90
N VAL A 19 2.64 3.79 -3.42
CA VAL A 19 3.05 2.38 -3.54
C VAL A 19 4.28 2.23 -4.44
N PRO A 20 4.28 2.63 -5.73
CA PRO A 20 5.45 2.49 -6.59
C PRO A 20 6.65 3.30 -6.10
N VAL A 21 6.43 4.46 -5.47
CA VAL A 21 7.52 5.27 -4.88
C VAL A 21 8.18 4.51 -3.73
N ALA A 22 7.38 3.91 -2.83
CA ALA A 22 7.91 3.15 -1.72
C ALA A 22 8.64 1.89 -2.19
N LEU A 23 8.12 1.17 -3.20
CA LEU A 23 8.79 0.01 -3.78
C LEU A 23 10.17 0.37 -4.34
N PHE A 24 10.33 1.56 -4.94
CA PHE A 24 11.59 1.96 -5.56
C PHE A 24 12.59 2.59 -4.59
N PHE A 25 12.12 3.41 -3.64
CA PHE A 25 13.00 4.18 -2.76
C PHE A 25 13.08 3.65 -1.31
N HIS A 26 12.62 2.42 -1.04
CA HIS A 26 12.52 1.87 0.32
C HIS A 26 13.84 1.86 1.10
N GLU A 27 14.99 1.74 0.44
CA GLU A 27 16.29 1.69 1.10
C GLU A 27 16.81 3.08 1.54
N ASP A 28 16.40 4.16 0.85
CA ASP A 28 16.86 5.52 1.12
C ASP A 28 15.71 6.36 1.69
N GLU A 29 15.70 6.53 2.99
CA GLU A 29 14.61 7.23 3.69
C GLU A 29 14.48 8.71 3.28
N ALA A 30 15.59 9.38 2.99
CA ALA A 30 15.58 10.78 2.55
C ALA A 30 14.96 10.92 1.16
N LYS A 31 15.38 10.05 0.21
CA LYS A 31 14.79 10.01 -1.13
C LYS A 31 13.35 9.55 -1.09
N LEU A 32 13.00 8.56 -0.27
CA LEU A 32 11.63 8.11 -0.07
C LEU A 32 10.74 9.29 0.33
N ARG A 33 11.11 10.01 1.39
CA ARG A 33 10.36 11.17 1.87
C ARG A 33 10.21 12.24 0.79
N GLN A 34 11.31 12.60 0.14
CA GLN A 34 11.32 13.61 -0.93
C GLN A 34 10.38 13.23 -2.08
N ASN A 35 10.47 12.00 -2.59
CA ASN A 35 9.65 11.56 -3.72
C ASN A 35 8.18 11.37 -3.34
N LEU A 36 7.87 10.93 -2.12
CA LEU A 36 6.49 10.88 -1.63
C LEU A 36 5.87 12.27 -1.54
N GLN A 37 6.63 13.28 -1.10
CA GLN A 37 6.17 14.65 -1.07
C GLN A 37 5.91 15.20 -2.48
N GLN A 38 6.85 14.96 -3.42
CA GLN A 38 6.69 15.38 -4.82
C GLN A 38 5.46 14.75 -5.47
N VAL A 39 5.22 13.47 -5.25
CA VAL A 39 4.02 12.78 -5.77
C VAL A 39 2.75 13.38 -5.18
N ALA A 40 2.72 13.67 -3.89
CA ALA A 40 1.57 14.32 -3.27
C ALA A 40 1.32 15.72 -3.88
N ASP A 41 2.37 16.49 -4.14
CA ASP A 41 2.28 17.83 -4.73
C ASP A 41 1.76 17.80 -6.19
N VAL A 42 2.08 16.74 -6.98
CA VAL A 42 1.56 16.57 -8.36
C VAL A 42 0.05 16.46 -8.40
N TRP A 43 -0.56 15.82 -7.43
CA TRP A 43 -2.01 15.65 -7.38
C TRP A 43 -2.77 16.88 -6.91
N GLN A 44 -2.06 17.97 -6.53
CA GLN A 44 -2.59 19.29 -6.14
C GLN A 44 -3.71 19.25 -5.09
N ASP A 45 -3.90 18.11 -4.46
CA ASP A 45 -4.95 17.92 -3.49
C ASP A 45 -4.40 18.07 -2.07
N ASP A 46 -5.15 18.82 -1.29
CA ASP A 46 -5.14 18.98 0.15
C ASP A 46 -3.87 18.51 0.87
N SER A 47 -3.20 19.42 1.55
CA SER A 47 -2.09 19.14 2.48
C SER A 47 -2.41 17.97 3.43
N VAL A 48 -3.68 17.72 3.67
CA VAL A 48 -4.20 16.63 4.51
C VAL A 48 -3.94 15.24 3.91
N LEU A 49 -3.99 15.08 2.59
CA LEU A 49 -3.74 13.79 1.93
C LEU A 49 -2.24 13.48 1.81
N LYS A 50 -1.39 14.50 1.92
CA LYS A 50 0.07 14.36 1.94
C LYS A 50 0.54 13.45 3.07
N ASP A 51 -0.04 13.58 4.25
CA ASP A 51 0.28 12.75 5.41
C ASP A 51 -0.05 11.28 5.16
N GLY A 52 -1.20 11.00 4.51
CA GLY A 52 -1.59 9.64 4.11
C GLY A 52 -0.58 9.02 3.16
N THR A 53 -0.11 9.78 2.17
CA THR A 53 0.93 9.36 1.21
C THR A 53 2.23 9.01 1.92
N LEU A 54 2.68 9.87 2.85
CA LEU A 54 3.89 9.64 3.65
C LEU A 54 3.74 8.41 4.57
N ALA A 55 2.60 8.27 5.26
CA ALA A 55 2.36 7.17 6.18
C ALA A 55 2.38 5.81 5.47
N ILE A 56 1.73 5.71 4.30
CA ILE A 56 1.68 4.46 3.53
C ILE A 56 3.04 4.13 2.94
N GLY A 57 3.73 5.12 2.37
CA GLY A 57 5.07 4.93 1.83
C GLY A 57 6.05 4.43 2.89
N TYR A 58 6.00 5.01 4.09
CA TYR A 58 6.81 4.56 5.23
C TYR A 58 6.49 3.13 5.65
N ALA A 59 5.20 2.77 5.76
CA ALA A 59 4.79 1.43 6.15
C ALA A 59 5.24 0.36 5.15
N ILE A 60 5.10 0.62 3.84
CA ILE A 60 5.56 -0.29 2.78
C ILE A 60 7.08 -0.42 2.81
N ALA A 61 7.82 0.69 2.92
CA ALA A 61 9.28 0.66 2.99
C ALA A 61 9.78 -0.09 4.23
N SER A 62 9.09 0.05 5.37
CA SER A 62 9.41 -0.69 6.59
C SER A 62 9.16 -2.20 6.44
N ALA A 63 8.09 -2.58 5.74
CA ALA A 63 7.81 -3.98 5.42
C ALA A 63 8.88 -4.59 4.52
N LEU A 64 9.27 -3.90 3.44
CA LEU A 64 10.30 -4.36 2.49
C LEU A 64 11.68 -4.50 3.13
N LYS A 65 11.99 -3.67 4.13
CA LYS A 65 13.23 -3.77 4.92
C LYS A 65 13.17 -4.78 6.05
N GLU A 66 12.07 -5.55 6.17
CA GLU A 66 11.84 -6.50 7.27
C GLU A 66 11.90 -5.85 8.67
N LYS A 67 11.66 -4.53 8.75
CA LYS A 67 11.67 -3.75 10.01
C LYS A 67 10.28 -3.48 10.57
N LEU A 68 9.23 -3.88 9.84
CA LEU A 68 7.86 -3.66 10.28
C LEU A 68 7.53 -4.58 11.45
N ASN A 69 7.14 -3.97 12.56
CA ASN A 69 6.65 -4.67 13.74
C ASN A 69 5.27 -4.12 14.12
N ARG A 70 4.36 -5.01 14.53
CA ARG A 70 2.97 -4.68 14.85
C ARG A 70 2.84 -3.58 15.89
N ASP A 71 3.65 -3.62 16.93
CA ASP A 71 3.51 -2.74 18.09
C ASP A 71 4.23 -1.39 17.90
N THR A 72 5.22 -1.36 17.00
CA THR A 72 6.05 -0.17 16.78
C THR A 72 5.72 0.60 15.50
N LEU A 73 5.00 0.00 14.53
CA LEU A 73 4.73 0.66 13.26
C LEU A 73 4.01 1.99 13.41
N ILE A 74 2.97 2.07 14.26
CA ILE A 74 2.21 3.31 14.44
C ILE A 74 3.07 4.40 15.08
N PRO A 75 3.75 4.17 16.23
CA PRO A 75 4.66 5.16 16.79
C PRO A 75 5.74 5.64 15.82
N GLN A 76 6.34 4.72 15.06
CA GLN A 76 7.35 5.05 14.06
C GLN A 76 6.77 5.86 12.89
N THR A 77 5.56 5.52 12.42
CA THR A 77 4.86 6.28 11.38
C THR A 77 4.55 7.70 11.85
N ILE A 78 4.09 7.86 13.10
CA ILE A 78 3.83 9.17 13.70
C ILE A 78 5.13 10.00 13.76
N SER A 79 6.21 9.39 14.22
CA SER A 79 7.54 10.04 14.23
C SER A 79 8.00 10.42 12.83
N TYR A 80 7.74 9.58 11.83
CA TYR A 80 8.08 9.87 10.44
C TYR A 80 7.27 11.03 9.85
N LEU A 81 6.00 11.21 10.24
CA LEU A 81 5.18 12.34 9.78
C LEU A 81 5.69 13.69 10.30
N ASP A 82 6.30 13.70 11.50
CA ASP A 82 6.93 14.88 12.13
C ASP A 82 6.01 16.10 12.21
N ALA A 83 4.70 15.87 12.39
CA ALA A 83 3.68 16.92 12.51
C ALA A 83 2.46 16.41 13.28
N GLU A 84 1.82 17.29 14.05
CA GLU A 84 0.54 16.99 14.69
C GLU A 84 -0.62 17.27 13.71
N THR A 85 -1.12 16.23 13.09
CA THR A 85 -2.15 16.31 12.05
C THR A 85 -3.37 15.46 12.40
N PRO A 86 -4.50 15.64 11.70
CA PRO A 86 -5.67 14.81 11.90
C PRO A 86 -5.38 13.31 11.73
N LEU A 87 -4.47 12.93 10.81
CA LEU A 87 -4.07 11.54 10.63
C LEU A 87 -3.32 11.00 11.84
N VAL A 88 -2.42 11.79 12.44
CA VAL A 88 -1.70 11.37 13.65
C VAL A 88 -2.66 11.09 14.79
N THR A 89 -3.68 11.94 14.97
CA THR A 89 -4.73 11.69 15.96
C THR A 89 -5.47 10.38 15.70
N GLN A 90 -5.80 10.09 14.43
CA GLN A 90 -6.45 8.84 14.05
C GLN A 90 -5.53 7.63 14.26
N LEU A 91 -4.24 7.72 13.92
CA LEU A 91 -3.27 6.65 14.15
C LEU A 91 -3.12 6.32 15.64
N ARG A 92 -3.09 7.31 16.53
CA ARG A 92 -3.12 7.07 17.99
C ARG A 92 -4.39 6.36 18.44
N GLN A 93 -5.54 6.71 17.83
CA GLN A 93 -6.80 5.99 18.10
C GLN A 93 -6.72 4.54 17.63
N VAL A 94 -6.13 4.29 16.45
CA VAL A 94 -5.89 2.93 15.94
C VAL A 94 -5.01 2.15 16.90
N GLN A 95 -3.90 2.73 17.38
CA GLN A 95 -3.03 2.09 18.35
C GLN A 95 -3.78 1.66 19.61
N THR A 96 -4.54 2.58 20.21
CA THR A 96 -5.36 2.27 21.38
C THR A 96 -6.37 1.15 21.12
N LEU A 97 -7.01 1.13 19.96
CA LEU A 97 -7.97 0.09 19.57
C LEU A 97 -7.29 -1.28 19.41
N LEU A 98 -6.08 -1.33 18.87
CA LEU A 98 -5.30 -2.55 18.71
C LEU A 98 -4.83 -3.10 20.07
N GLU A 99 -4.38 -2.23 20.96
CA GLU A 99 -3.97 -2.58 22.34
C GLU A 99 -5.15 -3.15 23.15
N GLN A 100 -6.36 -2.62 22.93
CA GLN A 100 -7.60 -3.09 23.57
C GLN A 100 -8.18 -4.35 22.93
N GLY A 101 -7.61 -4.84 21.80
CA GLY A 101 -8.20 -5.92 21.03
C GLY A 101 -9.61 -5.60 20.52
N ALA A 102 -9.89 -4.32 20.27
CA ALA A 102 -11.22 -3.83 19.93
C ALA A 102 -11.75 -4.46 18.64
N PRO A 103 -13.02 -4.86 18.57
CA PRO A 103 -13.62 -5.38 17.35
C PRO A 103 -13.75 -4.28 16.29
N LYS A 104 -13.84 -4.71 15.01
CA LYS A 104 -13.92 -3.82 13.85
C LYS A 104 -15.05 -2.77 13.96
N GLU A 105 -16.21 -3.17 14.48
CA GLU A 105 -17.38 -2.30 14.66
C GLU A 105 -17.07 -1.14 15.59
N MET A 106 -16.32 -1.39 16.66
CA MET A 106 -15.86 -0.33 17.59
C MET A 106 -14.85 0.58 16.89
N ALA A 107 -13.92 0.02 16.10
CA ALA A 107 -12.96 0.80 15.34
C ALA A 107 -13.65 1.72 14.32
N LEU A 108 -14.64 1.22 13.58
CA LEU A 108 -15.44 2.02 12.65
C LEU A 108 -16.15 3.18 13.35
N ASN A 109 -16.83 2.91 14.47
CA ASN A 109 -17.56 3.95 15.21
C ASN A 109 -16.64 5.02 15.80
N LYS A 110 -15.41 4.66 16.17
CA LYS A 110 -14.44 5.59 16.76
C LYS A 110 -13.70 6.40 15.71
N LEU A 111 -13.30 5.78 14.60
CA LEU A 111 -12.55 6.44 13.52
C LEU A 111 -13.46 7.25 12.58
N ILE A 112 -14.74 6.88 12.48
CA ILE A 112 -15.74 7.57 11.66
C ILE A 112 -16.97 7.87 12.53
N PRO A 113 -16.94 8.91 13.34
CA PRO A 113 -18.08 9.27 14.17
C PRO A 113 -19.28 9.63 13.28
N ARG A 114 -20.45 9.06 13.59
CA ARG A 114 -21.69 9.26 12.79
C ARG A 114 -22.23 10.69 12.82
N GLN A 115 -21.78 11.49 13.77
CA GLN A 115 -22.31 12.85 14.03
C GLN A 115 -21.47 13.94 13.36
N THR A 116 -20.33 13.62 12.79
CA THR A 116 -19.42 14.57 12.13
C THR A 116 -19.03 14.10 10.75
N ALA A 117 -18.62 15.03 9.89
CA ALA A 117 -18.02 14.66 8.62
C ALA A 117 -16.81 13.74 8.87
N PRO A 118 -16.67 12.65 8.09
CA PRO A 118 -15.53 11.76 8.25
C PRO A 118 -14.22 12.51 7.99
N PRO A 119 -13.20 12.31 8.84
CA PRO A 119 -11.89 12.92 8.61
C PRO A 119 -11.30 12.46 7.27
N PRO A 120 -10.61 13.33 6.51
CA PRO A 120 -10.20 13.01 5.13
C PRO A 120 -9.31 11.78 4.99
N ASN A 121 -8.45 11.48 5.98
CA ASN A 121 -7.55 10.33 5.96
C ASN A 121 -8.11 9.07 6.65
N PHE A 122 -9.42 9.02 6.94
CA PHE A 122 -9.98 7.84 7.62
C PHE A 122 -9.75 6.51 6.89
N PRO A 123 -9.70 6.42 5.55
CA PRO A 123 -9.38 5.15 4.89
C PRO A 123 -7.96 4.67 5.17
N VAL A 124 -7.01 5.61 5.36
CA VAL A 124 -5.63 5.27 5.75
C VAL A 124 -5.63 4.67 7.16
N ALA A 125 -6.25 5.35 8.13
CA ALA A 125 -6.33 4.86 9.51
C ALA A 125 -7.03 3.49 9.59
N LEU A 126 -8.13 3.31 8.85
CA LEU A 126 -8.83 2.02 8.76
C LEU A 126 -7.97 0.93 8.13
N ALA A 127 -7.19 1.25 7.09
CA ALA A 127 -6.29 0.30 6.46
C ALA A 127 -5.19 -0.16 7.43
N PHE A 128 -4.60 0.76 8.19
CA PHE A 128 -3.65 0.41 9.26
C PHE A 128 -4.29 -0.49 10.32
N TYR A 129 -5.51 -0.17 10.77
CA TYR A 129 -6.23 -1.03 11.71
C TYR A 129 -6.50 -2.42 11.12
N CYS A 130 -7.00 -2.52 9.88
CA CYS A 130 -7.29 -3.79 9.24
C CYS A 130 -6.03 -4.65 9.07
N PHE A 131 -4.92 -4.04 8.65
CA PHE A 131 -3.64 -4.72 8.48
C PHE A 131 -3.07 -5.17 9.82
N LEU A 132 -2.89 -4.27 10.79
CA LEU A 132 -2.24 -4.58 12.07
C LEU A 132 -3.06 -5.53 12.95
N SER A 133 -4.38 -5.58 12.78
CA SER A 133 -5.22 -6.55 13.50
C SER A 133 -5.10 -7.98 12.95
N THR A 134 -4.54 -8.17 11.76
CA THR A 134 -4.34 -9.46 11.09
C THR A 134 -3.06 -9.47 10.26
N ILE A 135 -1.97 -9.03 10.86
CA ILE A 135 -0.70 -8.70 10.17
C ILE A 135 -0.15 -9.85 9.32
N GLU A 136 -0.27 -11.10 9.78
CA GLU A 136 0.25 -12.29 9.11
C GLU A 136 -0.75 -12.91 8.10
N ASP A 137 -1.93 -12.31 7.93
CA ASP A 137 -2.97 -12.80 7.02
C ASP A 137 -3.45 -11.70 6.08
N LEU A 138 -2.87 -11.67 4.87
CA LEU A 138 -3.24 -10.73 3.80
C LEU A 138 -4.72 -10.86 3.44
N ARG A 139 -5.26 -12.09 3.38
CA ARG A 139 -6.65 -12.33 3.02
C ARG A 139 -7.58 -11.68 4.04
N LEU A 140 -7.35 -11.89 5.33
CA LEU A 140 -8.16 -11.30 6.39
C LEU A 140 -8.03 -9.77 6.42
N SER A 141 -6.83 -9.23 6.23
CA SER A 141 -6.58 -7.79 6.15
C SER A 141 -7.45 -7.15 5.07
N VAL A 142 -7.45 -7.71 3.85
CA VAL A 142 -8.23 -7.21 2.72
C VAL A 142 -9.74 -7.44 2.92
N LEU A 143 -10.16 -8.60 3.41
CA LEU A 143 -11.59 -8.88 3.67
C LEU A 143 -12.19 -7.98 4.76
N ARG A 144 -11.40 -7.59 5.75
CA ARG A 144 -11.81 -6.59 6.76
C ARG A 144 -11.95 -5.21 6.13
N ALA A 145 -10.97 -4.80 5.32
CA ALA A 145 -10.99 -3.53 4.59
C ALA A 145 -12.17 -3.45 3.60
N ALA A 146 -12.53 -4.55 2.93
CA ALA A 146 -13.65 -4.60 2.00
C ALA A 146 -15.03 -4.34 2.65
N ARG A 147 -15.11 -4.42 3.96
CA ARG A 147 -16.33 -4.12 4.74
C ARG A 147 -16.29 -2.73 5.40
N CYS A 148 -15.30 -1.92 5.08
CA CYS A 148 -15.18 -0.56 5.56
C CYS A 148 -15.82 0.43 4.58
N PRO A 149 -16.22 1.63 5.03
CA PRO A 149 -16.53 2.73 4.13
C PRO A 149 -15.34 3.04 3.22
N GLN A 150 -15.63 3.46 1.99
CA GLN A 150 -14.61 3.63 0.94
C GLN A 150 -13.74 2.37 0.75
N ALA A 151 -14.39 1.22 0.69
CA ALA A 151 -13.77 -0.10 0.61
C ALA A 151 -12.67 -0.19 -0.47
N GLN A 152 -12.86 0.44 -1.63
CA GLN A 152 -11.88 0.42 -2.73
C GLN A 152 -10.53 0.98 -2.29
N VAL A 153 -10.53 2.16 -1.67
CA VAL A 153 -9.31 2.82 -1.19
C VAL A 153 -8.71 2.07 0.00
N THR A 154 -9.56 1.71 0.97
CA THR A 154 -9.11 1.00 2.17
C THR A 154 -8.49 -0.37 1.82
N CYS A 155 -9.10 -1.12 0.88
CA CYS A 155 -8.55 -2.38 0.38
C CYS A 155 -7.23 -2.20 -0.38
N ALA A 156 -7.14 -1.16 -1.22
CA ALA A 156 -5.91 -0.89 -1.96
C ALA A 156 -4.74 -0.62 -1.00
N ILE A 157 -4.96 0.20 0.03
CA ILE A 157 -3.94 0.53 1.01
C ILE A 157 -3.58 -0.69 1.88
N ALA A 158 -4.59 -1.35 2.47
CA ALA A 158 -4.37 -2.52 3.31
C ALA A 158 -3.69 -3.66 2.53
N GLY A 159 -4.12 -3.88 1.28
CA GLY A 159 -3.53 -4.87 0.38
C GLY A 159 -2.08 -4.54 0.00
N ALA A 160 -1.76 -3.25 -0.24
CA ALA A 160 -0.40 -2.84 -0.57
C ALA A 160 0.57 -3.05 0.62
N ILE A 161 0.19 -2.61 1.83
CA ILE A 161 1.02 -2.80 3.03
C ILE A 161 1.14 -4.29 3.38
N SER A 162 0.01 -5.00 3.37
CA SER A 162 -0.01 -6.44 3.70
C SER A 162 0.69 -7.28 2.64
N GLY A 163 0.62 -6.88 1.35
CA GLY A 163 1.34 -7.53 0.26
C GLY A 163 2.85 -7.36 0.38
N ALA A 164 3.32 -6.17 0.76
CA ALA A 164 4.73 -5.93 1.03
C ALA A 164 5.25 -6.73 2.23
N TYR A 165 4.41 -6.96 3.24
CA TYR A 165 4.76 -7.72 4.44
C TYR A 165 4.69 -9.24 4.24
N ASN A 166 3.59 -9.75 3.65
CA ASN A 166 3.31 -11.18 3.53
C ASN A 166 3.82 -11.80 2.22
N SER A 167 4.33 -11.00 1.29
CA SER A 167 4.79 -11.40 -0.04
C SER A 167 3.68 -12.07 -0.90
N VAL A 168 4.08 -12.59 -2.06
CA VAL A 168 3.19 -13.35 -2.99
C VAL A 168 2.62 -14.60 -2.32
N ALA A 169 3.33 -15.20 -1.38
CA ALA A 169 2.87 -16.39 -0.65
C ALA A 169 1.62 -16.12 0.19
N GLY A 170 1.42 -14.88 0.66
CA GLY A 170 0.22 -14.48 1.40
C GLY A 170 -1.03 -14.30 0.54
N ILE A 171 -0.90 -14.26 -0.80
CA ILE A 171 -2.06 -14.08 -1.71
C ILE A 171 -2.77 -15.42 -1.89
N PRO A 172 -4.08 -15.53 -1.58
CA PRO A 172 -4.81 -16.77 -1.75
C PRO A 172 -4.74 -17.30 -3.19
N PRO A 173 -4.47 -18.59 -3.40
CA PRO A 173 -4.41 -19.16 -4.76
C PRO A 173 -5.68 -18.92 -5.58
N ALA A 174 -6.85 -18.94 -4.95
CA ALA A 174 -8.12 -18.65 -5.60
C ALA A 174 -8.20 -17.23 -6.16
N TRP A 175 -7.57 -16.24 -5.51
CA TRP A 175 -7.52 -14.87 -6.02
C TRP A 175 -6.57 -14.75 -7.21
N ARG A 176 -5.44 -15.45 -7.17
CA ARG A 176 -4.48 -15.51 -8.28
C ARG A 176 -5.10 -16.16 -9.51
N LEU A 177 -5.79 -17.29 -9.32
CA LEU A 177 -6.53 -17.97 -10.41
C LEU A 177 -7.67 -17.12 -10.98
N ALA A 178 -8.34 -16.32 -10.14
CA ALA A 178 -9.40 -15.43 -10.61
C ALA A 178 -8.89 -14.35 -11.59
N LEU A 179 -7.63 -13.92 -11.48
CA LEU A 179 -7.02 -13.02 -12.44
C LEU A 179 -6.82 -13.67 -13.83
N GLU A 180 -6.58 -14.98 -13.88
CA GLU A 180 -6.41 -15.72 -15.13
C GLU A 180 -7.74 -16.09 -15.81
N GLN A 181 -8.80 -16.28 -15.01
CA GLN A 181 -10.11 -16.67 -15.51
C GLN A 181 -10.89 -15.51 -16.15
N GLN A 182 -10.54 -14.27 -15.83
CA GLN A 182 -11.13 -13.08 -16.45
C GLN A 182 -10.52 -12.78 -17.82
N LYS A 183 -10.41 -13.81 -18.68
CA LYS A 183 -9.96 -13.65 -20.07
C LYS A 183 -11.06 -13.00 -20.89
N GLY A 184 -10.85 -11.74 -21.26
CA GLY A 184 -11.71 -10.98 -22.15
C GLY A 184 -11.62 -9.49 -21.92
N ASP A 185 -12.02 -8.68 -22.88
CA ASP A 185 -12.01 -7.21 -22.86
C ASP A 185 -12.82 -6.58 -21.71
N THR A 186 -13.42 -7.37 -20.85
CA THR A 186 -14.27 -6.94 -19.73
C THR A 186 -13.56 -6.92 -18.37
N SER A 187 -12.31 -7.41 -18.30
CA SER A 187 -11.54 -7.31 -17.05
C SER A 187 -11.17 -5.86 -16.76
N PRO A 188 -11.48 -5.32 -15.55
CA PRO A 188 -11.05 -3.98 -15.17
C PRO A 188 -9.53 -3.78 -15.25
N LEU A 189 -8.73 -4.82 -14.96
CA LEU A 189 -7.27 -4.77 -15.08
C LEU A 189 -6.83 -4.69 -16.54
N ALA A 190 -7.46 -5.46 -17.44
CA ALA A 190 -7.18 -5.39 -18.86
C ALA A 190 -7.55 -4.02 -19.45
N THR A 191 -8.75 -3.52 -19.12
CA THR A 191 -9.29 -2.27 -19.67
C THR A 191 -8.53 -1.05 -19.17
N LEU A 192 -8.15 -1.01 -17.88
CA LEU A 192 -7.53 0.17 -17.26
C LEU A 192 -6.00 0.13 -17.31
N TRP A 193 -5.38 -1.06 -17.26
CA TRP A 193 -3.94 -1.22 -17.07
C TRP A 193 -3.28 -2.06 -18.16
N GLY A 194 -4.05 -2.63 -19.09
CA GLY A 194 -3.54 -3.53 -20.12
C GLY A 194 -2.96 -4.85 -19.56
N ILE A 195 -3.31 -5.20 -18.32
CA ILE A 195 -2.79 -6.40 -17.63
C ILE A 195 -3.85 -7.49 -17.66
N ASN A 196 -3.52 -8.60 -18.35
CA ASN A 196 -4.46 -9.69 -18.61
C ASN A 196 -4.16 -10.97 -17.82
N SER A 197 -3.05 -11.01 -17.10
CA SER A 197 -2.64 -12.23 -16.39
C SER A 197 -1.75 -11.93 -15.19
N GLU A 198 -1.66 -12.89 -14.27
CA GLU A 198 -0.69 -12.84 -13.17
C GLU A 198 0.76 -12.76 -13.70
N ALA A 199 1.06 -13.46 -14.77
CA ALA A 199 2.39 -13.44 -15.38
C ALA A 199 2.81 -12.04 -15.83
N GLU A 200 1.87 -11.21 -16.31
CA GLU A 200 2.15 -9.81 -16.69
C GLU A 200 2.42 -8.93 -15.47
N LEU A 201 1.70 -9.14 -14.36
CA LEU A 201 1.99 -8.47 -13.09
C LEU A 201 3.37 -8.84 -12.56
N LEU A 202 3.72 -10.12 -12.59
CA LEU A 202 5.04 -10.59 -12.16
C LEU A 202 6.17 -10.03 -13.04
N ARG A 203 5.94 -9.92 -14.36
CA ARG A 203 6.90 -9.25 -15.26
C ARG A 203 7.06 -7.77 -14.93
N LEU A 204 5.97 -7.06 -14.60
CA LEU A 204 6.03 -5.68 -14.19
C LEU A 204 6.84 -5.52 -12.89
N ALA A 205 6.61 -6.40 -11.91
CA ALA A 205 7.38 -6.43 -10.68
C ALA A 205 8.88 -6.73 -10.94
N ALA A 206 9.17 -7.69 -11.82
CA ALA A 206 10.54 -8.01 -12.20
C ALA A 206 11.25 -6.84 -12.90
N ARG A 207 10.55 -6.09 -13.76
CA ARG A 207 11.07 -4.88 -14.39
C ARG A 207 11.37 -3.78 -13.36
N LEU A 208 10.49 -3.59 -12.41
CA LEU A 208 10.70 -2.62 -11.33
C LEU A 208 11.94 -2.98 -10.51
N LEU A 209 12.09 -4.26 -10.16
CA LEU A 209 13.26 -4.78 -9.44
C LEU A 209 14.54 -4.60 -10.26
N ALA A 210 14.51 -4.92 -11.56
CA ALA A 210 15.65 -4.73 -12.46
C ALA A 210 16.08 -3.27 -12.55
N THR A 211 15.11 -2.36 -12.67
CA THR A 211 15.38 -0.92 -12.70
C THR A 211 15.94 -0.42 -11.37
N TRP A 212 15.37 -0.88 -10.25
CA TRP A 212 15.85 -0.56 -8.91
C TRP A 212 17.28 -1.02 -8.69
N SER A 213 17.62 -2.21 -9.18
CA SER A 213 18.96 -2.80 -9.05
C SER A 213 20.01 -2.24 -10.02
N GLY A 214 19.60 -1.39 -10.96
CA GLY A 214 20.48 -0.83 -11.99
C GLY A 214 20.78 -1.81 -13.15
N VAL A 215 20.04 -2.90 -13.28
CA VAL A 215 20.15 -3.82 -14.41
C VAL A 215 19.28 -3.30 -15.56
N TYR A 216 19.91 -2.70 -16.58
CA TYR A 216 19.20 -2.05 -17.69
C TYR A 216 18.75 -3.00 -18.80
N ASP A 217 19.13 -4.27 -18.77
CA ASP A 217 18.78 -5.24 -19.81
C ASP A 217 17.39 -5.87 -19.55
N ALA A 218 16.35 -5.05 -19.76
CA ALA A 218 14.97 -5.49 -19.56
C ALA A 218 14.56 -6.64 -20.48
N GLU A 219 15.24 -6.85 -21.62
CA GLU A 219 14.93 -7.95 -22.54
C GLU A 219 15.42 -9.29 -22.02
N LYS A 220 16.56 -9.34 -21.35
CA LYS A 220 17.07 -10.59 -20.73
C LYS A 220 16.20 -11.06 -19.57
N PHE A 221 15.57 -10.15 -18.82
CA PHE A 221 14.59 -10.50 -17.77
C PHE A 221 13.27 -11.07 -18.30
N LEU A 222 12.99 -10.89 -19.59
CA LEU A 222 11.77 -11.43 -20.22
C LEU A 222 11.90 -12.91 -20.58
N ILE A 223 13.13 -13.46 -20.61
CA ILE A 223 13.39 -14.81 -21.17
C ILE A 223 13.29 -15.90 -20.10
N ASP A 224 13.63 -15.65 -18.85
CA ASP A 224 13.55 -16.66 -17.79
C ASP A 224 13.26 -16.05 -16.41
N PRO A 225 11.99 -16.04 -15.96
CA PRO A 225 11.62 -15.56 -14.64
C PRO A 225 12.12 -16.44 -13.47
N SER A 226 12.70 -17.62 -13.76
CA SER A 226 13.22 -18.54 -12.74
C SER A 226 14.68 -18.26 -12.36
N GLN A 227 15.39 -17.44 -13.12
CA GLN A 227 16.74 -17.02 -12.75
C GLN A 227 16.68 -15.91 -11.71
N VAL A 228 16.81 -16.30 -10.46
CA VAL A 228 17.02 -15.36 -9.36
C VAL A 228 18.44 -14.81 -9.47
N PHE A 229 18.58 -13.62 -10.06
CA PHE A 229 19.84 -12.91 -9.97
C PHE A 229 19.98 -12.34 -8.56
N ALA A 230 21.10 -12.61 -7.90
CA ALA A 230 21.48 -11.92 -6.69
C ALA A 230 21.75 -10.45 -7.06
N VAL A 231 20.78 -9.59 -6.79
CA VAL A 231 20.87 -8.18 -7.13
C VAL A 231 21.24 -7.42 -5.87
N GLY A 232 22.41 -6.77 -5.90
CA GLY A 232 22.76 -5.82 -4.85
C GLY A 232 21.98 -4.52 -5.00
N ALA A 233 21.55 -3.93 -3.88
CA ALA A 233 20.93 -2.62 -3.89
C ALA A 233 21.82 -1.60 -4.61
N PRO A 234 21.27 -0.66 -5.42
CA PRO A 234 22.04 0.25 -6.27
C PRO A 234 23.09 1.13 -5.55
N GLN A 235 23.01 1.21 -4.23
CA GLN A 235 23.91 2.00 -3.40
C GLN A 235 24.84 1.17 -2.49
N THR A 236 24.70 -0.16 -2.50
CA THR A 236 25.54 -1.05 -1.68
C THR A 236 26.78 -1.58 -2.42
N ILE A 237 26.80 -1.51 -3.74
CA ILE A 237 27.99 -1.84 -4.53
C ILE A 237 28.72 -0.53 -4.86
N LYS A 238 29.72 -0.17 -4.06
CA LYS A 238 30.72 0.81 -4.48
C LYS A 238 31.62 0.12 -5.51
N PRO A 239 31.75 0.63 -6.74
CA PRO A 239 32.76 0.14 -7.65
C PRO A 239 34.13 0.32 -6.99
N ARG A 240 34.94 -0.73 -6.96
CA ARG A 240 36.33 -0.67 -6.58
C ARG A 240 37.16 0.01 -7.66
#